data_cc69877c9fe6c6ad8c219e24141a4d4c
#
_entry.id   cc69877c9fe6c6ad8c219e24141a4d4c
#
_cell.length_a   1.000
_cell.length_b   1.000
_cell.length_c   1.000
_cell.angle_alpha   90.00
_cell.angle_beta   90.00
_cell.angle_gamma   90.00
#
_symmetry.space_group_name_H-M   'P 1'
#
loop_
_entity.id
_entity.type
_entity.pdbx_description
1 polymer ?
#
loop_
_entity_poly.entity_id
_entity_poly.type
_entity_poly.pdbx_seq_one_letter_code
_entity_poly.pdbx_strand_id
1 'polypeptide(L)'
;MRKLSICTALFSLALCGILNAEESMSMNAADKAMYAEMLENNPAAMDVAEGEELFNALIGQEAYAKMLGIKVKDLPVTVAGFPRLVKAAGKVVTLSQSLQMAAADQGKAIPKLESKEMVKMSAYVKSLANDKKINIDVKANKQMQEMVALGQKIFEERRGGRGLSCNSCHSADIVGSRLRMQALPDLGSSETASAATWPAYRMTQSAMVTLDKRMQQCMKNALLAELPLGSKEMVGLEVYVAHKAKGNPMQIPGLKR
;
A
#
# COMPACT_ATOMS: atom_id res chain seq x y z
N MET A 1 -7.01 61.80 -20.06
CA MET A 1 -6.11 61.08 -19.12
C MET A 1 -6.77 59.74 -18.77
N ARG A 2 -6.43 58.67 -19.47
CA ARG A 2 -6.96 57.33 -19.27
C ARG A 2 -5.98 56.58 -18.40
N LYS A 3 -6.40 56.14 -17.20
CA LYS A 3 -5.62 55.27 -16.32
C LYS A 3 -5.80 53.82 -16.78
N LEU A 4 -4.72 53.22 -17.24
CA LEU A 4 -4.62 51.82 -17.57
C LEU A 4 -4.39 51.04 -16.26
N SER A 5 -5.36 50.27 -15.82
CA SER A 5 -5.17 49.32 -14.71
C SER A 5 -4.66 47.98 -15.30
N ILE A 6 -3.41 47.67 -14.99
CA ILE A 6 -2.79 46.39 -15.29
C ILE A 6 -3.19 45.43 -14.18
N CYS A 7 -4.12 44.52 -14.47
CA CYS A 7 -4.40 43.34 -13.63
C CYS A 7 -3.31 42.30 -13.85
N THR A 8 -2.39 42.21 -12.92
CA THR A 8 -1.39 41.14 -12.85
C THR A 8 -2.09 39.93 -12.23
N ALA A 9 -2.51 38.97 -13.05
CA ALA A 9 -2.98 37.68 -12.58
C ALA A 9 -1.77 36.86 -12.13
N LEU A 10 -1.57 36.76 -10.83
CA LEU A 10 -0.67 35.78 -10.21
C LEU A 10 -1.27 34.39 -10.37
N PHE A 11 -0.77 33.63 -11.33
CA PHE A 11 -1.04 32.21 -11.48
C PHE A 11 -0.17 31.48 -10.43
N SER A 12 -0.72 31.28 -9.25
CA SER A 12 -0.11 30.44 -8.22
C SER A 12 -0.29 28.97 -8.67
N LEU A 13 0.71 28.42 -9.34
CA LEU A 13 0.86 26.97 -9.46
C LEU A 13 1.11 26.41 -8.06
N ALA A 14 0.06 25.97 -7.40
CA ALA A 14 0.18 25.11 -6.23
C ALA A 14 0.65 23.73 -6.72
N LEU A 15 1.97 23.56 -6.88
CA LEU A 15 2.60 22.24 -6.94
C LEU A 15 2.44 21.63 -5.54
N CYS A 16 1.28 21.02 -5.27
CA CYS A 16 1.07 20.22 -4.08
C CYS A 16 1.73 18.85 -4.31
N GLY A 17 3.07 18.83 -4.31
CA GLY A 17 3.83 17.61 -4.17
C GLY A 17 3.56 17.06 -2.78
N ILE A 18 2.68 16.04 -2.69
CA ILE A 18 2.51 15.26 -1.46
C ILE A 18 3.77 14.43 -1.31
N LEU A 19 4.80 15.03 -0.70
CA LEU A 19 5.97 14.30 -0.22
C LEU A 19 5.46 13.31 0.83
N ASN A 20 5.76 12.03 0.62
CA ASN A 20 5.50 11.01 1.62
C ASN A 20 6.04 11.48 2.96
N ALA A 21 5.17 11.75 3.92
CA ALA A 21 5.53 12.28 5.25
C ALA A 21 6.58 11.39 5.96
N GLU A 22 6.60 10.10 5.61
CA GLU A 22 7.49 9.08 6.17
C GLU A 22 8.99 9.35 5.93
N GLU A 23 9.35 9.96 4.81
CA GLU A 23 10.75 10.26 4.47
C GLU A 23 11.08 11.76 4.50
N SER A 24 10.07 12.63 4.50
CA SER A 24 10.29 14.09 4.43
C SER A 24 10.85 14.71 5.70
N MET A 25 10.61 14.11 6.87
CA MET A 25 11.01 14.71 8.16
C MET A 25 12.52 14.70 8.44
N SER A 26 13.30 13.91 7.69
CA SER A 26 14.74 13.77 7.93
C SER A 26 15.62 14.16 6.74
N MET A 27 15.03 14.58 5.62
CA MET A 27 15.76 14.89 4.39
C MET A 27 15.96 16.40 4.24
N ASN A 28 17.18 16.82 3.89
CA ASN A 28 17.45 18.20 3.47
C ASN A 28 16.88 18.46 2.06
N ALA A 29 16.96 19.70 1.58
CA ALA A 29 16.41 20.08 0.28
C ALA A 29 17.05 19.34 -0.91
N ALA A 30 18.35 19.07 -0.85
CA ALA A 30 19.07 18.33 -1.90
C ALA A 30 18.67 16.85 -1.91
N ASP A 31 18.55 16.24 -0.72
CA ASP A 31 18.09 14.84 -0.60
C ASP A 31 16.63 14.71 -1.12
N LYS A 32 15.77 15.69 -0.87
CA LYS A 32 14.40 15.72 -1.38
C LYS A 32 14.35 15.81 -2.90
N ALA A 33 15.19 16.65 -3.51
CA ALA A 33 15.27 16.79 -4.96
C ALA A 33 15.77 15.48 -5.59
N MET A 34 16.82 14.88 -5.04
CA MET A 34 17.33 13.59 -5.50
C MET A 34 16.29 12.47 -5.34
N TYR A 35 15.54 12.46 -4.23
CA TYR A 35 14.46 11.49 -4.04
C TYR A 35 13.33 11.66 -5.05
N ALA A 36 12.96 12.89 -5.38
CA ALA A 36 11.96 13.17 -6.42
C ALA A 36 12.42 12.67 -7.80
N GLU A 37 13.68 12.91 -8.18
CA GLU A 37 14.28 12.37 -9.41
C GLU A 37 14.30 10.84 -9.43
N MET A 38 14.61 10.21 -8.29
CA MET A 38 14.56 8.75 -8.16
C MET A 38 13.13 8.19 -8.26
N LEU A 39 12.12 8.94 -7.84
CA LEU A 39 10.72 8.55 -8.02
C LEU A 39 10.30 8.58 -9.49
N GLU A 40 10.74 9.59 -10.25
CA GLU A 40 10.49 9.67 -11.69
C GLU A 40 11.17 8.54 -12.45
N ASN A 41 12.37 8.14 -12.02
CA ASN A 41 13.15 7.03 -12.58
C ASN A 41 13.09 5.77 -11.70
N ASN A 42 11.92 5.47 -11.13
CA ASN A 42 11.75 4.36 -10.20
C ASN A 42 12.13 3.02 -10.86
N PRO A 43 13.12 2.29 -10.33
CA PRO A 43 13.54 0.99 -10.87
C PRO A 43 12.40 -0.05 -10.94
N ALA A 44 11.36 0.14 -10.16
CA ALA A 44 10.18 -0.71 -10.16
C ALA A 44 9.30 -0.57 -11.41
N ALA A 45 9.54 0.40 -12.30
CA ALA A 45 8.75 0.56 -13.51
C ALA A 45 8.78 -0.71 -14.38
N MET A 46 9.93 -1.37 -14.47
CA MET A 46 10.06 -2.64 -15.19
C MET A 46 9.25 -3.77 -14.50
N ASP A 47 9.30 -3.85 -13.17
CA ASP A 47 8.53 -4.84 -12.41
C ASP A 47 7.02 -4.65 -12.59
N VAL A 48 6.55 -3.40 -12.70
CA VAL A 48 5.13 -3.09 -12.98
C VAL A 48 4.75 -3.52 -14.40
N ALA A 49 5.59 -3.26 -15.42
CA ALA A 49 5.36 -3.69 -16.80
C ALA A 49 5.32 -5.23 -16.91
N GLU A 50 6.27 -5.93 -16.32
CA GLU A 50 6.25 -7.41 -16.26
C GLU A 50 5.01 -7.91 -15.49
N GLY A 51 4.59 -7.18 -14.46
CA GLY A 51 3.36 -7.47 -13.72
C GLY A 51 2.10 -7.36 -14.56
N GLU A 52 2.05 -6.41 -15.50
CA GLU A 52 0.99 -6.27 -16.50
C GLU A 52 0.93 -7.47 -17.43
N GLU A 53 2.06 -7.87 -17.98
CA GLU A 53 2.15 -9.04 -18.85
C GLU A 53 1.67 -10.31 -18.15
N LEU A 54 2.16 -10.56 -16.92
CA LEU A 54 1.75 -11.69 -16.09
C LEU A 54 0.24 -11.66 -15.77
N PHE A 55 -0.28 -10.50 -15.38
CA PHE A 55 -1.69 -10.35 -15.07
C PHE A 55 -2.57 -10.63 -16.30
N ASN A 56 -2.21 -10.09 -17.46
CA ASN A 56 -2.95 -10.32 -18.71
C ASN A 56 -2.89 -11.77 -19.18
N ALA A 57 -1.74 -12.45 -18.99
CA ALA A 57 -1.57 -13.86 -19.33
C ALA A 57 -2.35 -14.82 -18.42
N LEU A 58 -2.50 -14.47 -17.13
CA LEU A 58 -3.11 -15.36 -16.14
C LEU A 58 -4.58 -15.04 -15.87
N ILE A 59 -5.00 -13.78 -15.97
CA ILE A 59 -6.31 -13.32 -15.51
C ILE A 59 -6.97 -12.41 -16.55
N GLY A 60 -6.40 -11.21 -16.79
CA GLY A 60 -6.99 -10.12 -17.59
C GLY A 60 -8.03 -9.29 -16.83
N GLN A 61 -8.23 -8.04 -17.27
CA GLN A 61 -9.09 -7.08 -16.57
C GLN A 61 -10.57 -7.50 -16.56
N GLU A 62 -11.09 -8.04 -17.67
CA GLU A 62 -12.47 -8.50 -17.77
C GLU A 62 -12.79 -9.63 -16.81
N ALA A 63 -11.92 -10.65 -16.76
CA ALA A 63 -12.10 -11.80 -15.88
C ALA A 63 -11.99 -11.37 -14.41
N TYR A 64 -11.02 -10.48 -14.09
CA TYR A 64 -10.86 -9.96 -12.75
C TYR A 64 -12.07 -9.13 -12.29
N ALA A 65 -12.54 -8.23 -13.14
CA ALA A 65 -13.74 -7.43 -12.85
C ALA A 65 -14.99 -8.31 -12.66
N LYS A 66 -15.16 -9.33 -13.51
CA LYS A 66 -16.25 -10.32 -13.41
C LYS A 66 -16.20 -11.07 -12.07
N MET A 67 -15.03 -11.58 -11.67
CA MET A 67 -14.84 -12.27 -10.38
C MET A 67 -15.17 -11.36 -9.19
N LEU A 68 -14.81 -10.07 -9.28
CA LEU A 68 -15.13 -9.06 -8.26
C LEU A 68 -16.61 -8.61 -8.30
N GLY A 69 -17.37 -8.95 -9.34
CA GLY A 69 -18.75 -8.53 -9.54
C GLY A 69 -18.91 -7.04 -9.86
N ILE A 70 -17.97 -6.47 -10.62
CA ILE A 70 -17.92 -5.05 -10.99
C ILE A 70 -17.71 -4.89 -12.52
N LYS A 71 -17.81 -3.66 -13.00
CA LYS A 71 -17.41 -3.31 -14.39
C LYS A 71 -15.90 -3.01 -14.44
N VAL A 72 -15.26 -3.26 -15.57
CA VAL A 72 -13.82 -2.97 -15.77
C VAL A 72 -13.46 -1.51 -15.42
N LYS A 73 -14.29 -0.55 -15.81
CA LYS A 73 -14.07 0.87 -15.51
C LYS A 73 -14.02 1.19 -13.98
N ASP A 74 -14.57 0.32 -13.16
CA ASP A 74 -14.64 0.50 -11.70
C ASP A 74 -13.45 -0.17 -10.97
N LEU A 75 -12.57 -0.87 -11.73
CA LEU A 75 -11.37 -1.51 -11.17
C LEU A 75 -10.49 -0.53 -10.36
N PRO A 76 -10.13 0.66 -10.87
CA PRO A 76 -9.26 1.59 -10.13
C PRO A 76 -9.82 1.95 -8.75
N VAL A 77 -11.09 2.29 -8.68
CA VAL A 77 -11.75 2.66 -7.41
C VAL A 77 -11.89 1.44 -6.50
N THR A 78 -12.18 0.27 -7.07
CA THR A 78 -12.32 -0.98 -6.31
C THR A 78 -10.98 -1.42 -5.72
N VAL A 79 -9.90 -1.32 -6.49
CA VAL A 79 -8.53 -1.66 -6.08
C VAL A 79 -8.05 -0.75 -4.94
N ALA A 80 -8.39 0.54 -4.97
CA ALA A 80 -8.10 1.48 -3.89
C ALA A 80 -8.77 1.13 -2.55
N GLY A 81 -9.74 0.21 -2.56
CA GLY A 81 -10.48 -0.24 -1.37
C GLY A 81 -10.02 -1.59 -0.78
N PHE A 82 -8.92 -2.18 -1.27
CA PHE A 82 -8.38 -3.40 -0.68
C PHE A 82 -7.55 -3.14 0.58
N PRO A 83 -7.57 -4.08 1.56
CA PRO A 83 -8.34 -5.34 1.62
C PRO A 83 -9.85 -5.12 1.76
N ARG A 84 -10.65 -6.04 1.22
CA ARG A 84 -12.12 -5.92 1.23
C ARG A 84 -12.83 -7.26 1.26
N LEU A 85 -14.11 -7.24 1.61
CA LEU A 85 -14.97 -8.40 1.42
C LEU A 85 -15.14 -8.67 -0.08
N VAL A 86 -14.73 -9.84 -0.52
CA VAL A 86 -14.98 -10.35 -1.88
C VAL A 86 -16.09 -11.41 -1.77
N LYS A 87 -17.22 -11.17 -2.45
CA LYS A 87 -18.40 -12.04 -2.35
C LYS A 87 -18.08 -13.48 -2.78
N ALA A 88 -17.32 -13.66 -3.84
CA ALA A 88 -16.88 -14.97 -4.32
C ALA A 88 -16.04 -15.74 -3.28
N ALA A 89 -15.33 -15.04 -2.39
CA ALA A 89 -14.56 -15.65 -1.30
C ALA A 89 -15.39 -15.86 -0.02
N GLY A 90 -16.52 -15.16 0.14
CA GLY A 90 -17.29 -15.13 1.38
C GLY A 90 -16.55 -14.52 2.58
N LYS A 91 -15.38 -13.90 2.36
CA LYS A 91 -14.50 -13.35 3.40
C LYS A 91 -13.74 -12.12 2.93
N VAL A 92 -13.16 -11.41 3.89
CA VAL A 92 -12.23 -10.30 3.59
C VAL A 92 -10.91 -10.89 3.12
N VAL A 93 -10.40 -10.37 2.00
CA VAL A 93 -9.15 -10.83 1.38
C VAL A 93 -8.28 -9.62 0.99
N THR A 94 -6.97 -9.85 0.91
CA THR A 94 -6.01 -8.90 0.36
C THR A 94 -6.10 -8.85 -1.17
N LEU A 95 -5.47 -7.86 -1.80
CA LEU A 95 -5.36 -7.80 -3.24
C LEU A 95 -4.69 -9.06 -3.80
N SER A 96 -3.56 -9.48 -3.23
CA SER A 96 -2.84 -10.66 -3.68
C SER A 96 -3.67 -11.94 -3.59
N GLN A 97 -4.45 -12.12 -2.51
CA GLN A 97 -5.38 -13.26 -2.38
C GLN A 97 -6.49 -13.20 -3.44
N SER A 98 -7.01 -12.02 -3.77
CA SER A 98 -8.02 -11.90 -4.82
C SER A 98 -7.45 -12.22 -6.21
N LEU A 99 -6.17 -11.90 -6.46
CA LEU A 99 -5.47 -12.31 -7.69
C LEU A 99 -5.27 -13.84 -7.76
N GLN A 100 -4.94 -14.49 -6.63
CA GLN A 100 -4.90 -15.96 -6.58
C GLN A 100 -6.25 -16.59 -6.94
N MET A 101 -7.33 -16.05 -6.40
CA MET A 101 -8.69 -16.53 -6.70
C MET A 101 -9.03 -16.34 -8.18
N ALA A 102 -8.69 -15.18 -8.74
CA ALA A 102 -8.96 -14.91 -10.15
C ALA A 102 -8.16 -15.82 -11.08
N ALA A 103 -6.88 -16.09 -10.79
CA ALA A 103 -6.08 -17.04 -11.55
C ALA A 103 -6.66 -18.46 -11.47
N ALA A 104 -7.10 -18.90 -10.28
CA ALA A 104 -7.77 -20.18 -10.08
C ALA A 104 -9.07 -20.30 -10.90
N ASP A 105 -9.89 -19.23 -10.91
CA ASP A 105 -11.14 -19.15 -11.67
C ASP A 105 -10.91 -19.29 -13.19
N GLN A 106 -9.73 -18.87 -13.69
CA GLN A 106 -9.30 -19.04 -15.07
C GLN A 106 -8.62 -20.39 -15.34
N GLY A 107 -8.53 -21.29 -14.35
CA GLY A 107 -7.82 -22.56 -14.47
C GLY A 107 -6.31 -22.41 -14.70
N LYS A 108 -5.73 -21.28 -14.29
CA LYS A 108 -4.30 -20.98 -14.45
C LYS A 108 -3.50 -21.36 -13.21
N ALA A 109 -2.18 -21.44 -13.38
CA ALA A 109 -1.27 -21.61 -12.26
C ALA A 109 -1.45 -20.47 -11.24
N ILE A 110 -1.52 -20.84 -9.95
CA ILE A 110 -1.75 -19.89 -8.85
C ILE A 110 -0.38 -19.48 -8.28
N PRO A 111 0.09 -18.24 -8.50
CA PRO A 111 1.33 -17.78 -7.89
C PRO A 111 1.21 -17.73 -6.36
N LYS A 112 2.29 -18.12 -5.66
CA LYS A 112 2.34 -18.01 -4.20
C LYS A 112 2.37 -16.53 -3.78
N LEU A 113 1.82 -16.23 -2.60
CA LEU A 113 1.73 -14.84 -2.09
C LEU A 113 3.10 -14.15 -2.02
N GLU A 114 4.15 -14.91 -1.66
CA GLU A 114 5.52 -14.41 -1.55
C GLU A 114 6.32 -14.42 -2.86
N SER A 115 5.76 -14.94 -3.95
CA SER A 115 6.48 -15.08 -5.22
C SER A 115 6.70 -13.72 -5.89
N LYS A 116 7.77 -13.60 -6.68
CA LYS A 116 8.06 -12.39 -7.45
C LYS A 116 6.95 -12.06 -8.45
N GLU A 117 6.36 -13.07 -9.05
CA GLU A 117 5.24 -12.95 -10.00
C GLU A 117 4.03 -12.30 -9.31
N MET A 118 3.68 -12.75 -8.10
CA MET A 118 2.57 -12.18 -7.33
C MET A 118 2.86 -10.73 -6.94
N VAL A 119 4.08 -10.42 -6.50
CA VAL A 119 4.47 -9.06 -6.14
C VAL A 119 4.36 -8.13 -7.35
N LYS A 120 4.85 -8.53 -8.53
CA LYS A 120 4.77 -7.77 -9.78
C LYS A 120 3.32 -7.56 -10.23
N MET A 121 2.50 -8.61 -10.26
CA MET A 121 1.08 -8.50 -10.57
C MET A 121 0.34 -7.59 -9.57
N SER A 122 0.64 -7.72 -8.28
CA SER A 122 0.04 -6.85 -7.26
C SER A 122 0.44 -5.39 -7.45
N ALA A 123 1.67 -5.11 -7.86
CA ALA A 123 2.14 -3.77 -8.16
C ALA A 123 1.40 -3.19 -9.38
N TYR A 124 1.31 -3.95 -10.47
CA TYR A 124 0.54 -3.51 -11.65
C TYR A 124 -0.92 -3.25 -11.31
N VAL A 125 -1.63 -4.22 -10.73
CA VAL A 125 -3.06 -4.05 -10.47
C VAL A 125 -3.30 -2.91 -9.48
N LYS A 126 -2.43 -2.74 -8.48
CA LYS A 126 -2.55 -1.62 -7.53
C LYS A 126 -2.23 -0.28 -8.17
N SER A 127 -1.33 -0.20 -9.17
CA SER A 127 -1.02 1.01 -9.92
C SER A 127 -2.21 1.52 -10.77
N LEU A 128 -3.16 0.66 -11.12
CA LEU A 128 -4.41 1.10 -11.77
C LEU A 128 -5.21 2.08 -10.91
N ALA A 129 -4.96 2.07 -9.60
CA ALA A 129 -5.59 2.97 -8.64
C ALA A 129 -4.75 4.23 -8.32
N ASN A 130 -3.68 4.50 -9.06
CA ASN A 130 -2.90 5.73 -8.87
C ASN A 130 -3.81 6.95 -9.00
N ASP A 131 -3.55 7.97 -8.17
CA ASP A 131 -4.35 9.19 -8.00
C ASP A 131 -5.76 8.97 -7.40
N LYS A 132 -6.20 7.73 -7.21
CA LYS A 132 -7.39 7.44 -6.41
C LYS A 132 -7.03 7.49 -4.94
N LYS A 133 -7.96 7.97 -4.13
CA LYS A 133 -7.82 7.94 -2.68
C LYS A 133 -8.09 6.55 -2.15
N ILE A 134 -7.30 6.08 -1.17
CA ILE A 134 -7.66 4.89 -0.40
C ILE A 134 -9.08 5.07 0.14
N ASN A 135 -9.98 4.17 -0.22
CA ASN A 135 -11.41 4.28 0.07
C ASN A 135 -11.94 3.08 0.88
N ILE A 136 -11.05 2.37 1.57
CA ILE A 136 -11.45 1.23 2.40
C ILE A 136 -12.62 1.60 3.32
N ASP A 137 -13.68 0.79 3.30
CA ASP A 137 -14.85 1.01 4.14
C ASP A 137 -14.99 -0.11 5.18
N VAL A 138 -14.46 0.16 6.37
CA VAL A 138 -14.51 -0.77 7.50
C VAL A 138 -15.89 -0.86 8.14
N LYS A 139 -16.81 0.04 7.78
CA LYS A 139 -18.20 0.03 8.26
C LYS A 139 -19.17 -0.64 7.29
N ALA A 140 -18.73 -1.02 6.09
CA ALA A 140 -19.56 -1.58 5.03
C ALA A 140 -20.32 -2.85 5.44
N ASN A 141 -19.75 -3.67 6.32
CA ASN A 141 -20.36 -4.90 6.81
C ASN A 141 -19.67 -5.40 8.10
N LYS A 142 -20.30 -6.37 8.75
CA LYS A 142 -19.80 -6.95 10.02
C LYS A 142 -18.39 -7.56 9.88
N GLN A 143 -18.09 -8.24 8.77
CA GLN A 143 -16.79 -8.86 8.56
C GLN A 143 -15.67 -7.81 8.48
N MET A 144 -15.89 -6.66 7.80
CA MET A 144 -14.92 -5.57 7.78
C MET A 144 -14.73 -4.93 9.16
N GLN A 145 -15.80 -4.79 9.95
CA GLN A 145 -15.71 -4.30 11.34
C GLN A 145 -14.89 -5.25 12.23
N GLU A 146 -15.11 -6.55 12.12
CA GLU A 146 -14.36 -7.58 12.84
C GLU A 146 -12.88 -7.57 12.41
N MET A 147 -12.59 -7.40 11.11
CA MET A 147 -11.22 -7.41 10.60
C MET A 147 -10.42 -6.17 11.03
N VAL A 148 -11.04 -4.97 11.04
CA VAL A 148 -10.33 -3.77 11.52
C VAL A 148 -10.08 -3.86 13.03
N ALA A 149 -11.02 -4.39 13.82
CA ALA A 149 -10.84 -4.60 15.25
C ALA A 149 -9.73 -5.63 15.55
N LEU A 150 -9.69 -6.73 14.78
CA LEU A 150 -8.61 -7.72 14.87
C LEU A 150 -7.26 -7.07 14.52
N GLY A 151 -7.20 -6.28 13.46
CA GLY A 151 -5.98 -5.61 13.04
C GLY A 151 -5.47 -4.61 14.07
N GLN A 152 -6.36 -3.84 14.68
CA GLN A 152 -6.03 -2.94 15.79
C GLN A 152 -5.45 -3.72 16.98
N LYS A 153 -6.13 -4.78 17.41
CA LYS A 153 -5.64 -5.64 18.49
C LYS A 153 -4.22 -6.14 18.22
N ILE A 154 -3.97 -6.66 17.00
CA ILE A 154 -2.66 -7.18 16.61
C ILE A 154 -1.59 -6.07 16.59
N PHE A 155 -1.95 -4.87 16.13
CA PHE A 155 -1.06 -3.71 16.10
C PHE A 155 -0.61 -3.28 17.50
N GLU A 156 -1.48 -3.37 18.49
CA GLU A 156 -1.26 -2.95 19.87
C GLU A 156 -0.71 -4.09 20.77
N GLU A 157 -0.99 -5.34 20.40
CA GLU A 157 -0.65 -6.51 21.22
C GLU A 157 0.87 -6.75 21.29
N ARG A 158 1.39 -6.82 22.49
CA ARG A 158 2.79 -7.19 22.76
C ARG A 158 2.98 -8.69 22.57
N ARG A 159 3.96 -9.07 21.74
CA ARG A 159 4.21 -10.47 21.42
C ARG A 159 5.64 -10.72 20.99
N GLY A 160 6.03 -12.01 20.94
CA GLY A 160 7.38 -12.43 20.55
C GLY A 160 8.41 -12.26 21.66
N GLY A 161 9.67 -12.51 21.32
CA GLY A 161 10.76 -12.66 22.28
C GLY A 161 11.12 -11.40 23.07
N ARG A 162 10.75 -10.22 22.57
CA ARG A 162 11.02 -8.92 23.24
C ARG A 162 9.79 -8.29 23.86
N GLY A 163 8.62 -8.90 23.74
CA GLY A 163 7.38 -8.32 24.25
C GLY A 163 7.02 -6.95 23.68
N LEU A 164 7.38 -6.70 22.41
CA LEU A 164 7.05 -5.48 21.69
C LEU A 164 5.76 -5.66 20.88
N SER A 165 5.15 -4.55 20.49
CA SER A 165 4.05 -4.47 19.54
C SER A 165 4.45 -3.61 18.33
N CYS A 166 3.61 -3.57 17.27
CA CYS A 166 3.80 -2.61 16.18
C CYS A 166 3.77 -1.18 16.73
N ASN A 167 2.84 -0.90 17.63
CA ASN A 167 2.68 0.41 18.29
C ASN A 167 3.91 0.83 19.12
N SER A 168 4.72 -0.12 19.60
CA SER A 168 5.96 0.19 20.37
C SER A 168 6.99 0.96 19.51
N CYS A 169 6.90 0.88 18.18
CA CYS A 169 7.81 1.55 17.25
C CYS A 169 7.09 2.50 16.28
N HIS A 170 5.80 2.31 16.05
CA HIS A 170 4.99 3.01 15.06
C HIS A 170 3.88 3.84 15.69
N SER A 171 4.19 4.56 16.77
CA SER A 171 3.28 5.50 17.44
C SER A 171 3.76 6.94 17.31
N ALA A 172 2.88 7.89 17.61
CA ALA A 172 3.19 9.31 17.59
C ALA A 172 4.42 9.70 18.42
N ASP A 173 4.62 9.04 19.55
CA ASP A 173 5.75 9.30 20.47
C ASP A 173 7.12 8.88 19.87
N ILE A 174 7.10 8.02 18.86
CA ILE A 174 8.30 7.44 18.22
C ILE A 174 8.54 8.00 16.81
N VAL A 175 7.57 8.72 16.25
CA VAL A 175 7.67 9.30 14.90
C VAL A 175 8.97 10.10 14.73
N GLY A 176 9.67 9.83 13.62
CA GLY A 176 10.98 10.43 13.34
C GLY A 176 12.17 9.74 14.00
N SER A 177 11.96 8.81 14.94
CA SER A 177 13.03 7.95 15.44
C SER A 177 13.56 7.06 14.33
N ARG A 178 14.85 6.74 14.40
CA ARG A 178 15.51 5.95 13.36
C ARG A 178 15.85 4.57 13.85
N LEU A 179 15.46 3.56 13.06
CA LEU A 179 15.92 2.19 13.22
C LEU A 179 16.74 1.81 11.99
N ARG A 180 18.03 1.53 12.17
CA ARG A 180 18.95 1.18 11.08
C ARG A 180 18.92 2.20 9.92
N MET A 181 19.00 3.48 10.25
CA MET A 181 18.97 4.62 9.31
C MET A 181 17.63 4.85 8.61
N GLN A 182 16.55 4.20 9.04
CA GLN A 182 15.20 4.43 8.52
C GLN A 182 14.36 5.18 9.55
N ALA A 183 13.64 6.19 9.10
CA ALA A 183 12.60 6.81 9.93
C ALA A 183 11.47 5.81 10.16
N LEU A 184 10.92 5.81 11.38
CA LEU A 184 9.76 5.00 11.74
C LEU A 184 8.51 5.87 11.59
N PRO A 185 7.56 5.49 10.73
CA PRO A 185 6.31 6.22 10.57
C PRO A 185 5.33 5.90 11.69
N ASP A 186 4.45 6.84 12.01
CA ASP A 186 3.25 6.55 12.80
C ASP A 186 2.20 5.86 11.92
N LEU A 187 2.19 4.52 11.94
CA LEU A 187 1.20 3.73 11.19
C LEU A 187 -0.21 3.80 11.79
N GLY A 188 -0.35 4.35 12.98
CA GLY A 188 -1.64 4.61 13.63
C GLY A 188 -2.26 5.95 13.23
N SER A 189 -1.57 6.80 12.46
CA SER A 189 -2.03 8.12 12.02
C SER A 189 -2.59 8.10 10.60
N SER A 190 -3.63 8.93 10.36
CA SER A 190 -4.14 9.19 9.02
C SER A 190 -3.20 10.05 8.16
N GLU A 191 -2.21 10.71 8.77
CA GLU A 191 -1.20 11.49 8.07
C GLU A 191 -0.14 10.62 7.40
N THR A 192 -0.04 9.35 7.81
CA THR A 192 0.90 8.39 7.25
C THR A 192 0.32 7.74 6.02
N ALA A 193 0.86 8.02 4.86
CA ALA A 193 0.42 7.44 3.59
C ALA A 193 1.01 6.04 3.32
N SER A 194 1.50 5.32 4.36
CA SER A 194 2.23 4.06 4.16
C SER A 194 1.50 3.04 3.29
N ALA A 195 0.22 2.77 3.54
CA ALA A 195 -0.54 1.82 2.71
C ALA A 195 -0.76 2.31 1.26
N ALA A 196 -0.65 3.62 1.02
CA ALA A 196 -0.85 4.24 -0.29
C ALA A 196 0.35 4.07 -1.24
N THR A 197 1.51 3.68 -0.71
CA THR A 197 2.78 3.63 -1.45
C THR A 197 3.36 2.21 -1.56
N TRP A 198 2.61 1.19 -1.17
CA TRP A 198 3.00 -0.22 -1.30
C TRP A 198 2.08 -0.97 -2.28
N PRO A 199 2.63 -1.85 -3.16
CA PRO A 199 4.02 -2.34 -3.24
C PRO A 199 5.02 -1.25 -3.57
N ALA A 200 6.23 -1.41 -3.02
CA ALA A 200 7.32 -0.46 -3.17
C ALA A 200 8.63 -1.15 -3.54
N TYR A 201 9.47 -0.47 -4.29
CA TYR A 201 10.86 -0.88 -4.50
C TYR A 201 11.68 -0.54 -3.26
N ARG A 202 12.28 -1.56 -2.68
CA ARG A 202 13.18 -1.44 -1.52
C ARG A 202 14.62 -1.37 -2.00
N MET A 203 15.23 -0.17 -1.97
CA MET A 203 16.62 0.03 -2.45
C MET A 203 17.63 -0.87 -1.72
N THR A 204 17.45 -1.09 -0.41
CA THR A 204 18.33 -1.97 0.38
C THR A 204 18.18 -3.46 0.04
N GLN A 205 17.16 -3.83 -0.72
CA GLN A 205 16.89 -5.22 -1.13
C GLN A 205 16.96 -5.38 -2.65
N SER A 206 17.08 -4.28 -3.40
CA SER A 206 17.02 -4.23 -4.87
C SER A 206 15.83 -5.02 -5.41
N ALA A 207 14.65 -4.89 -4.77
CA ALA A 207 13.47 -5.69 -5.08
C ALA A 207 12.17 -4.98 -4.69
N MET A 208 11.11 -5.32 -5.43
CA MET A 208 9.75 -4.98 -5.05
C MET A 208 9.29 -5.80 -3.86
N VAL A 209 8.56 -5.16 -2.94
CA VAL A 209 8.01 -5.78 -1.73
C VAL A 209 6.57 -5.31 -1.54
N THR A 210 5.67 -6.19 -1.12
CA THR A 210 4.30 -5.85 -0.73
C THR A 210 4.23 -5.33 0.70
N LEU A 211 3.13 -4.68 1.09
CA LEU A 211 2.93 -4.15 2.44
C LEU A 211 2.95 -5.26 3.50
N ASP A 212 2.21 -6.36 3.28
CA ASP A 212 2.16 -7.50 4.18
C ASP A 212 3.52 -8.17 4.34
N LYS A 213 4.28 -8.33 3.26
CA LYS A 213 5.66 -8.83 3.31
C LYS A 213 6.58 -7.88 4.08
N ARG A 214 6.42 -6.56 3.91
CA ARG A 214 7.17 -5.57 4.68
C ARG A 214 6.83 -5.64 6.17
N MET A 215 5.56 -5.80 6.51
CA MET A 215 5.15 -5.99 7.91
C MET A 215 5.76 -7.26 8.50
N GLN A 216 5.76 -8.38 7.75
CA GLN A 216 6.40 -9.63 8.18
C GLN A 216 7.92 -9.47 8.38
N GLN A 217 8.61 -8.77 7.48
CA GLN A 217 10.04 -8.44 7.65
C GLN A 217 10.28 -7.59 8.90
N CYS A 218 9.39 -6.65 9.21
CA CYS A 218 9.47 -5.85 10.43
C CYS A 218 9.32 -6.72 11.67
N MET A 219 8.33 -7.62 11.69
CA MET A 219 8.13 -8.58 12.79
C MET A 219 9.39 -9.40 13.04
N LYS A 220 9.98 -9.96 11.98
CA LYS A 220 11.24 -10.71 12.08
C LYS A 220 12.39 -9.87 12.67
N ASN A 221 12.57 -8.65 12.15
CA ASN A 221 13.64 -7.75 12.61
C ASN A 221 13.47 -7.31 14.07
N ALA A 222 12.24 -7.14 14.52
CA ALA A 222 11.90 -6.74 15.88
C ALA A 222 11.74 -7.92 16.85
N LEU A 223 11.93 -9.17 16.39
CA LEU A 223 11.69 -10.41 17.15
C LEU A 223 10.25 -10.52 17.66
N LEU A 224 9.29 -10.01 16.91
CA LEU A 224 7.86 -10.28 17.10
C LEU A 224 7.52 -11.67 16.56
N ALA A 225 6.47 -12.28 17.09
CA ALA A 225 5.91 -13.49 16.48
C ALA A 225 5.42 -13.17 15.06
N GLU A 226 5.99 -13.84 14.06
CA GLU A 226 5.65 -13.63 12.65
C GLU A 226 4.22 -14.12 12.36
N LEU A 227 3.49 -13.37 11.57
CA LEU A 227 2.19 -13.77 11.03
C LEU A 227 2.39 -14.32 9.62
N PRO A 228 1.83 -15.50 9.28
CA PRO A 228 1.87 -16.01 7.92
C PRO A 228 1.16 -15.06 6.94
N LEU A 229 1.72 -14.88 5.74
CA LEU A 229 1.06 -14.14 4.68
C LEU A 229 -0.30 -14.76 4.37
N GLY A 230 -1.31 -13.94 4.21
CA GLY A 230 -2.68 -14.38 3.93
C GLY A 230 -3.43 -14.98 5.12
N SER A 231 -2.81 -15.10 6.32
CA SER A 231 -3.53 -15.46 7.54
C SER A 231 -4.58 -14.40 7.89
N LYS A 232 -5.61 -14.80 8.63
CA LYS A 232 -6.66 -13.88 9.09
C LYS A 232 -6.07 -12.69 9.84
N GLU A 233 -5.07 -12.95 10.65
CA GLU A 233 -4.36 -11.96 11.46
C GLU A 233 -3.59 -10.96 10.58
N MET A 234 -2.86 -11.43 9.56
CA MET A 234 -2.14 -10.56 8.62
C MET A 234 -3.11 -9.73 7.79
N VAL A 235 -4.21 -10.32 7.30
CA VAL A 235 -5.28 -9.60 6.58
C VAL A 235 -5.90 -8.53 7.47
N GLY A 236 -6.18 -8.84 8.74
CA GLY A 236 -6.70 -7.87 9.71
C GLY A 236 -5.75 -6.70 9.93
N LEU A 237 -4.46 -6.98 10.08
CA LEU A 237 -3.44 -5.95 10.24
C LEU A 237 -3.35 -5.05 9.00
N GLU A 238 -3.42 -5.62 7.80
CA GLU A 238 -3.43 -4.84 6.56
C GLU A 238 -4.69 -3.98 6.44
N VAL A 239 -5.87 -4.50 6.83
CA VAL A 239 -7.12 -3.72 6.91
C VAL A 239 -6.95 -2.53 7.84
N TYR A 240 -6.36 -2.72 9.02
CA TYR A 240 -6.16 -1.65 9.99
C TYR A 240 -5.22 -0.56 9.46
N VAL A 241 -4.05 -0.93 8.93
CA VAL A 241 -3.08 0.03 8.37
C VAL A 241 -3.66 0.76 7.16
N ALA A 242 -4.38 0.06 6.26
CA ALA A 242 -5.05 0.70 5.14
C ALA A 242 -6.18 1.64 5.60
N HIS A 243 -6.91 1.28 6.66
CA HIS A 243 -7.94 2.15 7.24
C HIS A 243 -7.34 3.44 7.81
N LYS A 244 -6.20 3.37 8.48
CA LYS A 244 -5.49 4.55 8.98
C LYS A 244 -5.00 5.45 7.86
N ALA A 245 -4.59 4.87 6.73
CA ALA A 245 -4.18 5.62 5.54
C ALA A 245 -5.34 6.08 4.64
N LYS A 246 -6.61 5.87 5.04
CA LYS A 246 -7.78 6.25 4.24
C LYS A 246 -7.78 7.72 3.87
N GLY A 247 -8.11 8.00 2.60
CA GLY A 247 -8.15 9.37 2.06
C GLY A 247 -6.87 9.85 1.41
N ASN A 248 -5.74 9.15 1.64
CA ASN A 248 -4.48 9.46 0.95
C ASN A 248 -4.52 8.97 -0.51
N PRO A 249 -3.95 9.74 -1.45
CA PRO A 249 -3.82 9.32 -2.84
C PRO A 249 -2.82 8.17 -2.96
N MET A 250 -3.14 7.21 -3.81
CA MET A 250 -2.25 6.09 -4.09
C MET A 250 -1.15 6.49 -5.06
N GLN A 251 0.07 6.02 -4.79
CA GLN A 251 1.27 6.24 -5.60
C GLN A 251 2.07 4.94 -5.67
N ILE A 252 1.79 4.13 -6.68
CA ILE A 252 2.39 2.81 -6.89
C ILE A 252 3.15 2.80 -8.22
N PRO A 253 4.36 2.27 -8.25
CA PRO A 253 5.13 1.71 -7.15
C PRO A 253 5.79 2.79 -6.28
N GLY A 254 5.78 2.60 -4.98
CA GLY A 254 6.55 3.45 -4.09
C GLY A 254 8.05 3.17 -4.19
N LEU A 255 8.87 4.10 -3.68
CA LEU A 255 10.31 3.92 -3.53
C LEU A 255 10.66 4.04 -2.04
N LYS A 256 11.39 3.08 -1.50
CA LYS A 256 11.73 3.02 -0.07
C LYS A 256 13.17 2.59 0.13
N ARG A 257 13.80 3.12 1.17
CA ARG A 257 15.13 2.67 1.62
C ARG A 257 15.15 1.25 2.15
#